data_9183f74660d8193f2531fd24a99787c8
#
_entry.id   9183f74660d8193f2531fd24a99787c8
#
_cell.length_a   1.000
_cell.length_b   1.000
_cell.length_c   1.000
_cell.angle_alpha   90.00
_cell.angle_beta   90.00
_cell.angle_gamma   90.00
#
_symmetry.space_group_name_H-M   'P 1'
#
loop_
_entity.id
_entity.type
_entity.pdbx_description
1 polymer ?
#
loop_
_entity_poly.entity_id
_entity_poly.type
_entity_poly.pdbx_seq_one_letter_code
_entity_poly.pdbx_strand_id
1 'polypeptide(L)'
;FQVPTAAKPFAAGHAPDPDADAEHAADYDAAIQAAGGLDLVILGLGARGHVAFNEPGAGFGEKTHIAKLAEVTREASAPAFGSLEQAPEQGITIGIHTILGAKKIVLVAFGARCAKAVNATLTGRPETFTPASFLQLHTDVEVYLDEAAAAQL
;
A
#
# COMPACT_ATOMS: atom_id res chain seq x y z
N PHE A 1 3.12 2.17 -12.08
CA PHE A 1 4.58 2.30 -12.00
C PHE A 1 5.17 1.22 -12.91
N GLN A 2 5.54 1.57 -14.14
CA GLN A 2 6.25 0.63 -14.99
C GLN A 2 7.70 0.57 -14.54
N VAL A 3 8.12 -0.56 -14.00
CA VAL A 3 9.54 -0.85 -13.82
C VAL A 3 10.17 -0.90 -15.20
N PRO A 4 11.26 -0.13 -15.48
CA PRO A 4 11.91 -0.18 -16.79
C PRO A 4 12.32 -1.63 -17.12
N THR A 5 11.89 -2.11 -18.27
CA THR A 5 12.16 -3.47 -18.79
C THR A 5 13.65 -3.75 -19.08
N ALA A 6 14.53 -2.78 -18.91
CA ALA A 6 15.97 -2.91 -19.18
C ALA A 6 16.77 -3.59 -18.06
N ALA A 7 16.23 -3.67 -16.84
CA ALA A 7 16.81 -4.48 -15.77
C ALA A 7 15.90 -5.68 -15.56
N LYS A 8 16.28 -6.88 -15.96
CA LYS A 8 15.59 -8.12 -15.61
C LYS A 8 16.15 -8.71 -14.32
N PRO A 9 15.80 -8.19 -13.13
CA PRO A 9 16.10 -8.90 -11.89
C PRO A 9 15.00 -9.90 -11.52
N PHE A 10 13.85 -9.92 -12.25
CA PHE A 10 12.70 -10.74 -11.91
C PHE A 10 12.50 -11.87 -12.92
N ALA A 11 12.35 -13.09 -12.44
CA ALA A 11 12.05 -14.25 -13.27
C ALA A 11 10.65 -14.17 -13.89
N ALA A 12 9.70 -13.58 -13.16
CA ALA A 12 8.35 -13.28 -13.62
C ALA A 12 7.79 -12.08 -12.84
N GLY A 13 6.88 -11.33 -13.46
CA GLY A 13 6.07 -10.30 -12.81
C GLY A 13 4.62 -10.78 -12.76
N HIS A 14 4.00 -10.66 -11.60
CA HIS A 14 2.57 -10.91 -11.40
C HIS A 14 1.91 -9.62 -10.93
N ALA A 15 0.83 -9.24 -11.57
CA ALA A 15 -0.03 -8.16 -11.14
C ALA A 15 -1.46 -8.67 -11.10
N PRO A 16 -2.30 -8.19 -10.19
CA PRO A 16 -3.72 -8.49 -10.26
C PRO A 16 -4.30 -7.93 -11.55
N ASP A 17 -5.31 -8.61 -12.08
CA ASP A 17 -6.04 -8.13 -13.24
C ASP A 17 -6.72 -6.79 -12.89
N PRO A 18 -6.46 -5.70 -13.62
CA PRO A 18 -7.06 -4.39 -13.33
C PRO A 18 -8.59 -4.38 -13.53
N ASP A 19 -9.13 -5.31 -14.33
CA ASP A 19 -10.56 -5.46 -14.58
C ASP A 19 -11.20 -6.53 -13.68
N ALA A 20 -10.43 -7.07 -12.71
CA ALA A 20 -10.90 -8.10 -11.80
C ALA A 20 -12.06 -7.59 -10.91
N ASP A 21 -13.02 -8.47 -10.70
CA ASP A 21 -14.03 -8.28 -9.66
C ASP A 21 -13.55 -8.77 -8.29
N ALA A 22 -14.42 -8.73 -7.29
CA ALA A 22 -14.08 -9.12 -5.93
C ALA A 22 -13.71 -10.61 -5.79
N GLU A 23 -14.21 -11.48 -6.67
CA GLU A 23 -13.89 -12.92 -6.68
C GLU A 23 -12.45 -13.13 -7.16
N HIS A 24 -12.06 -12.50 -8.26
CA HIS A 24 -10.70 -12.55 -8.79
C HIS A 24 -9.66 -11.86 -7.88
N ALA A 25 -10.07 -10.88 -7.06
CA ALA A 25 -9.19 -10.32 -6.05
C ALA A 25 -8.73 -11.39 -5.03
N ALA A 26 -9.60 -12.32 -4.66
CA ALA A 26 -9.26 -13.44 -3.78
C ALA A 26 -8.26 -14.42 -4.43
N ASP A 27 -8.31 -14.60 -5.75
CA ASP A 27 -7.39 -15.46 -6.50
C ASP A 27 -5.95 -14.95 -6.39
N TYR A 28 -5.76 -13.63 -6.29
CA TYR A 28 -4.43 -13.06 -6.12
C TYR A 28 -3.78 -13.45 -4.77
N ASP A 29 -4.55 -13.45 -3.68
CA ASP A 29 -4.07 -13.98 -2.40
C ASP A 29 -3.74 -15.46 -2.47
N ALA A 30 -4.56 -16.25 -3.18
CA ALA A 30 -4.28 -17.68 -3.39
C ALA A 30 -2.99 -17.89 -4.19
N ALA A 31 -2.74 -17.08 -5.21
CA ALA A 31 -1.50 -17.12 -5.99
C ALA A 31 -0.27 -16.75 -5.14
N ILE A 32 -0.37 -15.74 -4.27
CA ILE A 32 0.67 -15.38 -3.31
C ILE A 32 0.98 -16.58 -2.39
N GLN A 33 -0.04 -17.23 -1.83
CA GLN A 33 0.13 -18.36 -0.95
C GLN A 33 0.75 -19.56 -1.68
N ALA A 34 0.32 -19.85 -2.91
CA ALA A 34 0.86 -20.92 -3.74
C ALA A 34 2.35 -20.69 -4.10
N ALA A 35 2.77 -19.43 -4.21
CA ALA A 35 4.18 -19.05 -4.41
C ALA A 35 5.03 -19.12 -3.14
N GLY A 36 4.45 -19.46 -1.97
CA GLY A 36 5.16 -19.53 -0.69
C GLY A 36 5.05 -18.28 0.18
N GLY A 37 4.13 -17.38 -0.14
CA GLY A 37 3.90 -16.09 0.55
C GLY A 37 4.78 -14.96 0.01
N LEU A 38 4.86 -13.87 0.76
CA LEU A 38 5.66 -12.70 0.44
C LEU A 38 6.94 -12.69 1.29
N ASP A 39 8.10 -12.71 0.66
CA ASP A 39 9.38 -12.57 1.38
C ASP A 39 9.63 -11.12 1.81
N LEU A 40 9.27 -10.17 0.95
CA LEU A 40 9.44 -8.74 1.18
C LEU A 40 8.28 -7.95 0.58
N VAL A 41 7.75 -7.01 1.35
CA VAL A 41 6.81 -6.00 0.87
C VAL A 41 7.42 -4.62 1.02
N ILE A 42 7.41 -3.81 -0.04
CA ILE A 42 7.86 -2.42 -0.01
C ILE A 42 6.64 -1.53 -0.20
N LEU A 43 6.40 -0.63 0.75
CA LEU A 43 5.23 0.24 0.81
C LEU A 43 5.63 1.71 0.84
N GLY A 44 4.91 2.52 0.08
CA GLY A 44 4.91 3.96 0.28
C GLY A 44 3.84 4.36 1.31
N LEU A 45 4.14 5.36 2.15
CA LEU A 45 3.15 5.94 3.07
C LEU A 45 2.45 7.12 2.40
N GLY A 46 1.14 7.04 2.31
CA GLY A 46 0.32 8.16 1.87
C GLY A 46 0.14 9.22 2.95
N ALA A 47 -0.11 10.47 2.54
CA ALA A 47 -0.27 11.61 3.45
C ALA A 47 -1.42 11.45 4.47
N ARG A 48 -2.34 10.53 4.23
CA ARG A 48 -3.45 10.18 5.14
C ARG A 48 -3.23 8.91 5.95
N GLY A 49 -2.01 8.34 5.94
CA GLY A 49 -1.70 7.12 6.66
C GLY A 49 -2.15 5.84 5.95
N HIS A 50 -2.47 5.91 4.65
CA HIS A 50 -2.74 4.72 3.85
C HIS A 50 -1.46 4.06 3.35
N VAL A 51 -1.51 2.75 3.14
CA VAL A 51 -0.48 1.95 2.44
C VAL A 51 -1.15 1.17 1.32
N ALA A 52 -0.53 1.13 0.14
CA ALA A 52 -1.17 0.71 -1.09
C ALA A 52 -2.49 1.52 -1.26
N PHE A 53 -3.63 0.88 -1.58
CA PHE A 53 -4.94 1.56 -1.59
C PHE A 53 -5.78 1.19 -0.35
N ASN A 54 -5.14 0.78 0.75
CA ASN A 54 -5.84 0.64 2.04
C ASN A 54 -6.05 2.03 2.63
N GLU A 55 -7.13 2.69 2.22
CA GLU A 55 -7.53 4.03 2.65
C GLU A 55 -8.01 4.05 4.12
N PRO A 56 -8.08 5.23 4.76
CA PRO A 56 -8.68 5.36 6.09
C PRO A 56 -10.05 4.68 6.18
N GLY A 57 -10.17 3.73 7.11
CA GLY A 57 -11.31 2.83 7.26
C GLY A 57 -10.99 1.37 6.95
N ALA A 58 -9.87 1.10 6.26
CA ALA A 58 -9.45 -0.26 5.95
C ALA A 58 -9.19 -1.07 7.21
N GLY A 59 -9.71 -2.30 7.23
CA GLY A 59 -9.66 -3.20 8.37
C GLY A 59 -8.38 -4.05 8.42
N PHE A 60 -7.98 -4.42 9.64
CA PHE A 60 -6.84 -5.32 9.88
C PHE A 60 -6.95 -6.66 9.13
N GLY A 61 -8.15 -7.22 9.04
CA GLY A 61 -8.40 -8.53 8.43
C GLY A 61 -8.59 -8.52 6.92
N GLU A 62 -8.51 -7.38 6.28
CA GLU A 62 -8.74 -7.28 4.83
C GLU A 62 -7.60 -7.92 4.04
N LYS A 63 -7.98 -8.78 3.12
CA LYS A 63 -7.15 -9.42 2.10
C LYS A 63 -7.15 -8.58 0.83
N THR A 64 -6.62 -9.10 -0.28
CA THR A 64 -6.71 -8.43 -1.58
C THR A 64 -8.16 -8.15 -1.95
N HIS A 65 -8.46 -6.91 -2.31
CA HIS A 65 -9.83 -6.44 -2.55
C HIS A 65 -9.86 -5.25 -3.51
N ILE A 66 -11.08 -4.93 -3.96
CA ILE A 66 -11.35 -3.70 -4.71
C ILE A 66 -11.57 -2.57 -3.71
N ALA A 67 -10.68 -1.60 -3.71
CA ALA A 67 -10.76 -0.42 -2.87
C ALA A 67 -11.39 0.75 -3.62
N LYS A 68 -12.29 1.49 -2.97
CA LYS A 68 -12.72 2.80 -3.45
C LYS A 68 -11.64 3.81 -3.13
N LEU A 69 -11.13 4.50 -4.16
CA LEU A 69 -10.06 5.48 -3.99
C LEU A 69 -10.63 6.81 -3.48
N ALA A 70 -9.98 7.37 -2.46
CA ALA A 70 -10.30 8.70 -1.99
C ALA A 70 -9.98 9.74 -3.07
N GLU A 71 -10.71 10.86 -3.09
CA GLU A 71 -10.51 11.92 -4.09
C GLU A 71 -9.06 12.42 -4.11
N VAL A 72 -8.44 12.61 -2.95
CA VAL A 72 -7.03 13.02 -2.83
C VAL A 72 -6.06 12.00 -3.45
N THR A 73 -6.38 10.71 -3.40
CA THR A 73 -5.61 9.64 -4.05
C THR A 73 -5.78 9.69 -5.55
N ARG A 74 -7.00 9.93 -6.02
CA ARG A 74 -7.32 10.12 -7.44
C ARG A 74 -6.66 11.38 -8.00
N GLU A 75 -6.70 12.51 -7.27
CA GLU A 75 -6.00 13.75 -7.62
C GLU A 75 -4.49 13.54 -7.78
N ALA A 76 -3.87 12.80 -6.84
CA ALA A 76 -2.45 12.49 -6.90
C ALA A 76 -2.07 11.63 -8.10
N SER A 77 -2.97 10.77 -8.57
CA SER A 77 -2.77 9.91 -9.75
C SER A 77 -3.23 10.54 -11.06
N ALA A 78 -4.06 11.58 -11.03
CA ALA A 78 -4.64 12.23 -12.21
C ALA A 78 -3.62 12.60 -13.31
N PRO A 79 -2.39 13.07 -13.01
CA PRO A 79 -1.40 13.33 -14.04
C PRO A 79 -1.03 12.11 -14.90
N ALA A 80 -1.16 10.89 -14.37
CA ALA A 80 -0.89 9.66 -15.11
C ALA A 80 -2.05 9.26 -16.04
N PHE A 81 -3.26 9.76 -15.77
CA PHE A 81 -4.48 9.47 -16.53
C PHE A 81 -4.96 10.64 -17.39
N GLY A 82 -4.28 11.79 -17.32
CA GLY A 82 -4.62 12.99 -18.08
C GLY A 82 -5.52 13.97 -17.33
N SER A 83 -6.51 13.50 -16.57
CA SER A 83 -7.37 14.35 -15.73
C SER A 83 -7.94 13.55 -14.54
N LEU A 84 -8.54 14.27 -13.58
CA LEU A 84 -9.21 13.66 -12.43
C LEU A 84 -10.42 12.81 -12.84
N GLU A 85 -11.15 13.25 -13.86
CA GLU A 85 -12.32 12.54 -14.39
C GLU A 85 -11.93 11.20 -15.03
N GLN A 86 -10.72 11.12 -15.58
CA GLN A 86 -10.18 9.90 -16.19
C GLN A 86 -9.47 9.01 -15.16
N ALA A 87 -9.14 9.53 -13.97
CA ALA A 87 -8.56 8.74 -12.90
C ALA A 87 -9.58 7.74 -12.35
N PRO A 88 -9.22 6.44 -12.19
CA PRO A 88 -10.14 5.41 -11.71
C PRO A 88 -10.75 5.77 -10.35
N GLU A 89 -12.01 5.38 -10.14
CA GLU A 89 -12.69 5.52 -8.85
C GLU A 89 -12.37 4.36 -7.90
N GLN A 90 -11.91 3.25 -8.45
CA GLN A 90 -11.60 2.04 -7.72
C GLN A 90 -10.24 1.51 -8.17
N GLY A 91 -9.61 0.71 -7.32
CA GLY A 91 -8.37 0.01 -7.63
C GLY A 91 -8.29 -1.28 -6.84
N ILE A 92 -7.66 -2.30 -7.43
CA ILE A 92 -7.35 -3.52 -6.71
C ILE A 92 -6.12 -3.29 -5.83
N THR A 93 -6.16 -3.79 -4.61
CA THR A 93 -5.07 -3.64 -3.63
C THR A 93 -4.88 -4.90 -2.80
N ILE A 94 -3.64 -5.20 -2.45
CA ILE A 94 -3.38 -6.16 -1.37
C ILE A 94 -3.84 -5.53 -0.05
N GLY A 95 -4.58 -6.30 0.74
CA GLY A 95 -5.10 -5.82 2.02
C GLY A 95 -4.08 -5.87 3.16
N ILE A 96 -4.42 -5.26 4.29
CA ILE A 96 -3.57 -5.21 5.49
C ILE A 96 -3.18 -6.62 5.96
N HIS A 97 -4.13 -7.57 5.96
CA HIS A 97 -3.86 -8.96 6.35
C HIS A 97 -2.77 -9.61 5.48
N THR A 98 -2.86 -9.42 4.16
CA THR A 98 -1.90 -9.97 3.19
C THR A 98 -0.52 -9.32 3.36
N ILE A 99 -0.47 -8.00 3.57
CA ILE A 99 0.75 -7.24 3.86
C ILE A 99 1.44 -7.78 5.12
N LEU A 100 0.69 -7.94 6.21
CA LEU A 100 1.22 -8.43 7.49
C LEU A 100 1.63 -9.91 7.46
N GLY A 101 1.23 -10.66 6.44
CA GLY A 101 1.71 -12.03 6.18
C GLY A 101 3.10 -12.11 5.54
N ALA A 102 3.70 -11.00 5.18
CA ALA A 102 5.06 -10.97 4.62
C ALA A 102 6.11 -11.34 5.68
N LYS A 103 7.29 -11.83 5.25
CA LYS A 103 8.40 -12.08 6.17
C LYS A 103 9.06 -10.78 6.63
N LYS A 104 9.12 -9.78 5.74
CA LYS A 104 9.69 -8.45 6.01
C LYS A 104 8.89 -7.37 5.32
N ILE A 105 8.74 -6.23 5.98
CA ILE A 105 8.09 -5.03 5.42
C ILE A 105 9.10 -3.87 5.43
N VAL A 106 9.14 -3.14 4.34
CA VAL A 106 9.86 -1.87 4.23
C VAL A 106 8.84 -0.77 3.95
N LEU A 107 8.75 0.20 4.86
CA LEU A 107 7.92 1.39 4.69
C LEU A 107 8.79 2.57 4.31
N VAL A 108 8.43 3.28 3.24
CA VAL A 108 9.15 4.49 2.82
C VAL A 108 8.22 5.70 2.84
N ALA A 109 8.69 6.82 3.37
CA ALA A 109 7.95 8.08 3.33
C ALA A 109 8.90 9.28 3.17
N PHE A 110 8.56 10.18 2.25
CA PHE A 110 9.38 11.35 1.94
C PHE A 110 8.54 12.61 1.88
N GLY A 111 9.15 13.71 2.34
CA GLY A 111 8.60 15.05 2.30
C GLY A 111 7.65 15.37 3.46
N ALA A 112 7.56 16.66 3.76
CA ALA A 112 6.81 17.20 4.89
C ALA A 112 5.31 16.83 4.88
N ARG A 113 4.72 16.57 3.70
CA ARG A 113 3.32 16.14 3.57
C ARG A 113 3.01 14.82 4.29
N CYS A 114 4.04 13.97 4.48
CA CYS A 114 3.90 12.68 5.16
C CYS A 114 4.14 12.78 6.69
N ALA A 115 4.68 13.88 7.21
CA ALA A 115 5.12 13.97 8.60
C ALA A 115 4.03 13.64 9.63
N LYS A 116 2.81 14.14 9.43
CA LYS A 116 1.67 13.81 10.31
C LYS A 116 1.30 12.34 10.23
N ALA A 117 1.29 11.76 9.04
CA ALA A 117 0.99 10.35 8.81
C ALA A 117 2.09 9.46 9.40
N VAL A 118 3.37 9.84 9.26
CA VAL A 118 4.52 9.15 9.87
C VAL A 118 4.36 9.10 11.40
N ASN A 119 4.08 10.26 12.02
CA ASN A 119 3.87 10.32 13.47
C ASN A 119 2.72 9.40 13.89
N ALA A 120 1.55 9.52 13.26
CA ALA A 120 0.38 8.68 13.57
C ALA A 120 0.65 7.18 13.35
N THR A 121 1.42 6.83 12.30
CA THR A 121 1.79 5.45 11.98
C THR A 121 2.72 4.83 13.03
N LEU A 122 3.72 5.58 13.52
CA LEU A 122 4.80 5.03 14.36
C LEU A 122 4.54 5.20 15.87
N THR A 123 3.81 6.25 16.26
CA THR A 123 3.58 6.58 17.68
C THR A 123 2.11 6.45 18.11
N GLY A 124 1.20 6.44 17.14
CA GLY A 124 -0.22 6.24 17.38
C GLY A 124 -0.56 4.79 17.76
N ARG A 125 -1.83 4.54 18.11
CA ARG A 125 -2.32 3.17 18.29
C ARG A 125 -2.66 2.57 16.93
N PRO A 126 -2.49 1.24 16.73
CA PRO A 126 -3.02 0.56 15.55
C PRO A 126 -4.53 0.79 15.42
N GLU A 127 -4.94 1.41 14.31
CA GLU A 127 -6.34 1.78 14.08
C GLU A 127 -6.67 1.88 12.58
N THR A 128 -7.95 1.74 12.25
CA THR A 128 -8.43 1.76 10.87
C THR A 128 -8.33 3.13 10.20
N PHE A 129 -8.35 4.23 10.95
CA PHE A 129 -8.20 5.58 10.37
C PHE A 129 -6.77 5.91 9.94
N THR A 130 -5.81 5.12 10.43
CA THR A 130 -4.39 5.18 10.00
C THR A 130 -3.96 3.76 9.66
N PRO A 131 -4.35 3.19 8.51
CA PRO A 131 -4.11 1.77 8.21
C PRO A 131 -2.64 1.36 8.30
N ALA A 132 -1.70 2.26 7.96
CA ALA A 132 -0.28 2.03 8.14
C ALA A 132 0.12 1.73 9.60
N SER A 133 -0.67 2.18 10.59
CA SER A 133 -0.40 1.92 12.02
C SER A 133 -0.47 0.44 12.37
N PHE A 134 -1.18 -0.38 11.60
CA PHE A 134 -1.19 -1.83 11.77
C PHE A 134 0.19 -2.48 11.53
N LEU A 135 1.10 -1.81 10.81
CA LEU A 135 2.46 -2.31 10.61
C LEU A 135 3.24 -2.44 11.94
N GLN A 136 2.85 -1.71 12.99
CA GLN A 136 3.41 -1.87 14.34
C GLN A 136 3.20 -3.29 14.93
N LEU A 137 2.27 -4.05 14.38
CA LEU A 137 1.96 -5.43 14.82
C LEU A 137 2.83 -6.47 14.11
N HIS A 138 3.62 -6.07 13.12
CA HIS A 138 4.53 -6.96 12.40
C HIS A 138 5.89 -7.01 13.09
N THR A 139 6.55 -8.17 13.04
CA THR A 139 7.80 -8.42 13.78
C THR A 139 9.07 -7.88 13.11
N ASP A 140 9.03 -7.62 11.80
CA ASP A 140 10.18 -7.16 11.01
C ASP A 140 9.76 -6.06 10.03
N VAL A 141 9.77 -4.81 10.52
CA VAL A 141 9.47 -3.60 9.74
C VAL A 141 10.66 -2.66 9.76
N GLU A 142 11.15 -2.29 8.59
CA GLU A 142 12.10 -1.20 8.43
C GLU A 142 11.38 0.04 7.89
N VAL A 143 11.69 1.21 8.45
CA VAL A 143 11.09 2.48 8.04
C VAL A 143 12.18 3.44 7.57
N TYR A 144 12.04 3.91 6.34
CA TYR A 144 12.96 4.86 5.72
C TYR A 144 12.28 6.20 5.51
N LEU A 145 12.81 7.22 6.14
CA LEU A 145 12.27 8.59 6.14
C LEU A 145 13.35 9.57 5.71
N ASP A 146 12.95 10.64 5.04
CA ASP A 146 13.77 11.85 5.02
C ASP A 146 13.50 12.73 6.26
N GLU A 147 14.33 13.74 6.47
CA GLU A 147 14.19 14.67 7.61
C GLU A 147 12.82 15.37 7.63
N ALA A 148 12.30 15.70 6.46
CA ALA A 148 11.03 16.39 6.33
C ALA A 148 9.83 15.48 6.69
N ALA A 149 9.88 14.21 6.36
CA ALA A 149 8.87 13.22 6.76
C ALA A 149 8.96 12.89 8.25
N ALA A 150 10.15 12.95 8.85
CA ALA A 150 10.40 12.68 10.27
C ALA A 150 10.14 13.89 11.19
N ALA A 151 9.81 15.07 10.64
CA ALA A 151 9.77 16.33 11.38
C ALA A 151 8.74 16.38 12.54
N GLN A 152 7.85 15.40 12.68
CA GLN A 152 6.87 15.31 13.77
C GLN A 152 7.06 14.08 14.67
N LEU A 153 8.18 13.37 14.56
CA LEU A 153 8.54 12.27 15.46
C LEU A 153 9.11 12.76 16.79
#